data_9dd50f92bdb311872a7a99d245b0c3a9
#
_entry.id   9dd50f92bdb311872a7a99d245b0c3a9
#
_cell.length_a   1.000
_cell.length_b   1.000
_cell.length_c   1.000
_cell.angle_alpha   90.00
_cell.angle_beta   90.00
_cell.angle_gamma   90.00
#
_symmetry.space_group_name_H-M   'P 1'
#
loop_
_entity.id
_entity.type
_entity.pdbx_description
1 polymer ?
#
loop_
_entity_poly.entity_id
_entity_poly.type
_entity_poly.pdbx_seq_one_letter_code
_entity_poly.pdbx_strand_id
1 'polypeptide(L)'
;MGLLFLYWGMILIGYFVGTKCRSKKEKLSWVGTLLFMAIIALVFVMGTRMGSNQEVVTNLGTIGLDALFMTVVIMAGSVFAVMGTRKLLRIDKYGQPLAEIGQDRKDYDNIKSLEISEEETPDAKGSSGKKMTIAILAFVVLGILFGYFLIPLLFSDYRSFETFSGNALVFGLCFLLFFVGVDLGLTGTIVHSLKNAGFRVLIFPVAVVLGTLVAAFLCGLVLPISQKEALAIGAGFGWYTLAPIVITEQGYVMAGAISFMHNIMRELGGIVLIPVVAQKIGYIESASLPGVAAMDVCIPLIERACSEKIVIYSFLIGLLQSAVVPAFVPLVISL
;
A
#
# COMPACT_ATOMS: atom_id res chain seq x y z
N MET A 1 1.68 -13.96 18.19
CA MET A 1 3.09 -14.33 17.88
C MET A 1 3.20 -15.48 16.87
N GLY A 2 2.46 -16.62 17.01
CA GLY A 2 2.56 -17.76 16.07
C GLY A 2 2.21 -17.42 14.62
N LEU A 3 1.13 -16.69 14.37
CA LEU A 3 0.70 -16.27 13.03
C LEU A 3 1.72 -15.34 12.33
N LEU A 4 2.37 -14.46 13.10
CA LEU A 4 3.42 -13.58 12.58
C LEU A 4 4.58 -14.39 11.99
N PHE A 5 5.10 -15.37 12.74
CA PHE A 5 6.17 -16.25 12.26
C PHE A 5 5.73 -17.09 11.04
N LEU A 6 4.45 -17.52 11.03
CA LEU A 6 3.88 -18.25 9.90
C LEU A 6 3.87 -17.38 8.64
N TYR A 7 3.37 -16.16 8.70
CA TYR A 7 3.30 -15.24 7.56
C TYR A 7 4.69 -14.90 7.01
N TRP A 8 5.63 -14.56 7.90
CA TRP A 8 7.02 -14.33 7.50
C TRP A 8 7.68 -15.58 6.90
N GLY A 9 7.45 -16.73 7.52
CA GLY A 9 7.94 -18.00 6.99
C GLY A 9 7.45 -18.26 5.57
N MET A 10 6.16 -18.01 5.29
CA MET A 10 5.58 -18.20 3.96
C MET A 10 6.21 -17.28 2.91
N ILE A 11 6.43 -16.00 3.24
CA ILE A 11 7.11 -15.06 2.32
C ILE A 11 8.55 -15.51 2.05
N LEU A 12 9.31 -15.85 3.09
CA LEU A 12 10.72 -16.25 2.93
C LEU A 12 10.85 -17.53 2.12
N ILE A 13 10.02 -18.55 2.40
CA ILE A 13 9.99 -19.80 1.61
C ILE A 13 9.63 -19.48 0.15
N GLY A 14 8.60 -18.67 -0.07
CA GLY A 14 8.21 -18.25 -1.41
C GLY A 14 9.34 -17.52 -2.14
N TYR A 15 10.01 -16.55 -1.49
CA TYR A 15 11.14 -15.83 -2.05
C TYR A 15 12.30 -16.76 -2.46
N PHE A 16 12.61 -17.73 -1.62
CA PHE A 16 13.66 -18.72 -1.91
C PHE A 16 13.32 -19.60 -3.12
N VAL A 17 12.05 -20.05 -3.19
CA VAL A 17 11.53 -20.81 -4.34
C VAL A 17 11.58 -19.95 -5.62
N GLY A 18 11.09 -18.71 -5.56
CA GLY A 18 11.12 -17.77 -6.68
C GLY A 18 12.54 -17.49 -7.18
N THR A 19 13.49 -17.28 -6.27
CA THR A 19 14.90 -17.06 -6.61
C THR A 19 15.50 -18.26 -7.34
N LYS A 20 15.22 -19.49 -6.91
CA LYS A 20 15.67 -20.71 -7.60
C LYS A 20 15.01 -20.91 -8.98
N CYS A 21 13.77 -20.44 -9.11
CA CYS A 21 13.00 -20.58 -10.35
C CYS A 21 13.18 -19.39 -11.31
N ARG A 22 14.03 -18.42 -11.03
CA ARG A 22 14.23 -17.20 -11.83
C ARG A 22 14.56 -17.47 -13.31
N SER A 23 15.34 -18.52 -13.60
CA SER A 23 15.64 -18.94 -14.98
C SER A 23 14.42 -19.40 -15.78
N LYS A 24 13.31 -19.69 -15.10
CA LYS A 24 12.04 -20.16 -15.70
C LYS A 24 10.92 -19.12 -15.59
N LYS A 25 11.25 -17.84 -15.40
CA LYS A 25 10.28 -16.75 -15.18
C LYS A 25 9.17 -16.70 -16.22
N GLU A 26 9.50 -16.88 -17.50
CA GLU A 26 8.52 -16.88 -18.59
C GLU A 26 7.47 -18.01 -18.46
N LYS A 27 7.87 -19.19 -17.99
CA LYS A 27 6.95 -20.32 -17.75
C LYS A 27 6.08 -20.15 -16.50
N LEU A 28 6.41 -19.21 -15.64
CA LEU A 28 5.73 -18.90 -14.37
C LEU A 28 4.87 -17.63 -14.44
N SER A 29 4.54 -17.16 -15.64
CA SER A 29 3.67 -15.99 -15.85
C SER A 29 2.27 -16.14 -15.22
N TRP A 30 1.81 -17.38 -15.02
CA TRP A 30 0.54 -17.69 -14.35
C TRP A 30 0.51 -17.31 -12.86
N VAL A 31 1.67 -17.11 -12.22
CA VAL A 31 1.77 -16.68 -10.79
C VAL A 31 1.01 -15.39 -10.57
N GLY A 32 1.12 -14.40 -11.47
CA GLY A 32 0.37 -13.15 -11.38
C GLY A 32 -1.15 -13.33 -11.43
N THR A 33 -1.62 -14.25 -12.29
CA THR A 33 -3.05 -14.58 -12.37
C THR A 33 -3.52 -15.27 -11.09
N LEU A 34 -2.73 -16.17 -10.55
CA LEU A 34 -3.04 -16.88 -9.31
C LEU A 34 -3.09 -15.92 -8.11
N LEU A 35 -2.14 -14.98 -8.02
CA LEU A 35 -2.14 -13.91 -7.02
C LEU A 35 -3.43 -13.09 -7.11
N PHE A 36 -3.82 -12.69 -8.32
CA PHE A 36 -5.04 -11.92 -8.52
C PHE A 36 -6.28 -12.71 -8.08
N MET A 37 -6.39 -13.99 -8.42
CA MET A 37 -7.49 -14.85 -7.99
C MET A 37 -7.53 -15.02 -6.46
N ALA A 38 -6.36 -15.19 -5.82
CA ALA A 38 -6.26 -15.27 -4.36
C ALA A 38 -6.72 -13.97 -3.69
N ILE A 39 -6.30 -12.82 -4.22
CA ILE A 39 -6.74 -11.50 -3.75
C ILE A 39 -8.26 -11.37 -3.83
N ILE A 40 -8.86 -11.68 -4.99
CA ILE A 40 -10.32 -11.60 -5.20
C ILE A 40 -11.06 -12.49 -4.19
N ALA A 41 -10.61 -13.72 -4.00
CA ALA A 41 -11.24 -14.64 -3.04
C ALA A 41 -11.15 -14.12 -1.60
N LEU A 42 -9.97 -13.65 -1.18
CA LEU A 42 -9.75 -13.10 0.17
C LEU A 42 -10.56 -11.84 0.41
N VAL A 43 -10.60 -10.93 -0.54
CA VAL A 43 -11.34 -9.68 -0.45
C VAL A 43 -12.86 -9.94 -0.40
N PHE A 44 -13.35 -10.95 -1.12
CA PHE A 44 -14.72 -11.39 -1.02
C PHE A 44 -15.06 -11.95 0.38
N VAL A 45 -14.21 -12.82 0.94
CA VAL A 45 -14.39 -13.36 2.30
C VAL A 45 -14.35 -12.24 3.35
N MET A 46 -13.41 -11.29 3.22
CA MET A 46 -13.33 -10.12 4.08
C MET A 46 -14.61 -9.27 3.98
N GLY A 47 -15.06 -8.98 2.76
CA GLY A 47 -16.34 -8.27 2.52
C GLY A 47 -17.53 -9.00 3.15
N THR A 48 -17.56 -10.33 3.06
CA THR A 48 -18.61 -11.15 3.69
C THR A 48 -18.59 -11.02 5.21
N ARG A 49 -17.43 -11.01 5.85
CA ARG A 49 -17.30 -10.73 7.30
C ARG A 49 -17.78 -9.33 7.67
N MET A 50 -17.41 -8.33 6.87
CA MET A 50 -17.88 -6.95 7.08
C MET A 50 -19.40 -6.85 6.95
N GLY A 51 -19.99 -7.45 5.92
CA GLY A 51 -21.44 -7.43 5.67
C GLY A 51 -22.27 -8.20 6.69
N SER A 52 -21.71 -9.26 7.28
CA SER A 52 -22.38 -10.01 8.35
C SER A 52 -22.25 -9.36 9.74
N ASN A 53 -21.38 -8.36 9.88
CA ASN A 53 -21.21 -7.62 11.12
C ASN A 53 -22.12 -6.39 11.16
N GLN A 54 -23.14 -6.41 12.04
CA GLN A 54 -24.13 -5.34 12.15
C GLN A 54 -23.51 -3.98 12.54
N GLU A 55 -22.46 -3.99 13.36
CA GLU A 55 -21.76 -2.77 13.75
C GLU A 55 -21.10 -2.07 12.56
N VAL A 56 -20.45 -2.83 11.67
CA VAL A 56 -19.87 -2.30 10.44
C VAL A 56 -20.95 -1.74 9.51
N VAL A 57 -22.04 -2.48 9.30
CA VAL A 57 -23.10 -2.07 8.37
C VAL A 57 -23.81 -0.80 8.84
N THR A 58 -24.08 -0.68 10.13
CA THR A 58 -24.75 0.51 10.70
C THR A 58 -23.86 1.74 10.71
N ASN A 59 -22.53 1.57 10.77
CA ASN A 59 -21.56 2.68 10.84
C ASN A 59 -20.80 2.94 9.52
N LEU A 60 -21.31 2.46 8.38
CA LEU A 60 -20.59 2.58 7.10
C LEU A 60 -20.23 4.03 6.73
N GLY A 61 -21.09 5.00 7.07
CA GLY A 61 -20.85 6.41 6.82
C GLY A 61 -19.71 6.98 7.68
N THR A 62 -19.66 6.65 8.96
CA THR A 62 -18.59 7.07 9.87
C THR A 62 -17.27 6.39 9.52
N ILE A 63 -17.29 5.11 9.15
CA ILE A 63 -16.12 4.39 8.64
C ILE A 63 -15.49 5.11 7.45
N GLY A 64 -16.32 5.58 6.51
CA GLY A 64 -15.86 6.33 5.35
C GLY A 64 -15.21 7.67 5.71
N LEU A 65 -15.80 8.41 6.67
CA LEU A 65 -15.26 9.68 7.15
C LEU A 65 -13.95 9.49 7.92
N ASP A 66 -13.90 8.49 8.80
CA ASP A 66 -12.69 8.16 9.57
C ASP A 66 -11.54 7.74 8.63
N ALA A 67 -11.84 6.92 7.64
CA ALA A 67 -10.89 6.50 6.61
C ALA A 67 -10.38 7.70 5.79
N LEU A 68 -11.27 8.62 5.40
CA LEU A 68 -10.90 9.84 4.67
C LEU A 68 -9.99 10.74 5.51
N PHE A 69 -10.36 10.98 6.78
CA PHE A 69 -9.54 11.75 7.71
C PHE A 69 -8.15 11.13 7.87
N MET A 70 -8.07 9.83 8.15
CA MET A 70 -6.80 9.12 8.25
C MET A 70 -5.98 9.23 6.96
N THR A 71 -6.63 9.12 5.81
CA THR A 71 -5.94 9.22 4.51
C THR A 71 -5.26 10.56 4.33
N VAL A 72 -5.99 11.66 4.58
CA VAL A 72 -5.45 13.01 4.43
C VAL A 72 -4.29 13.25 5.40
N VAL A 73 -4.46 12.90 6.68
CA VAL A 73 -3.44 13.11 7.72
C VAL A 73 -2.20 12.24 7.45
N ILE A 74 -2.37 10.98 7.09
CA ILE A 74 -1.26 10.05 6.82
C ILE A 74 -0.50 10.44 5.55
N MET A 75 -1.19 10.82 4.48
CA MET A 75 -0.54 11.32 3.26
C MET A 75 0.26 12.59 3.54
N ALA A 76 -0.32 13.53 4.28
CA ALA A 76 0.39 14.75 4.71
C ALA A 76 1.61 14.41 5.57
N GLY A 77 1.48 13.50 6.54
CA GLY A 77 2.58 13.03 7.38
C GLY A 77 3.73 12.43 6.58
N SER A 78 3.40 11.61 5.56
CA SER A 78 4.39 11.04 4.63
C SER A 78 5.15 12.14 3.86
N VAL A 79 4.41 13.11 3.30
CA VAL A 79 4.97 14.24 2.55
C VAL A 79 5.87 15.11 3.45
N PHE A 80 5.42 15.45 4.66
CA PHE A 80 6.22 16.25 5.59
C PHE A 80 7.48 15.54 6.06
N ALA A 81 7.42 14.24 6.32
CA ALA A 81 8.60 13.46 6.70
C ALA A 81 9.64 13.42 5.57
N VAL A 82 9.21 13.22 4.33
CA VAL A 82 10.09 13.26 3.15
C VAL A 82 10.65 14.66 2.93
N MET A 83 9.83 15.70 3.05
CA MET A 83 10.26 17.08 2.91
C MET A 83 11.33 17.45 3.96
N GLY A 84 11.13 17.04 5.21
CA GLY A 84 12.11 17.23 6.28
C GLY A 84 13.43 16.52 5.97
N THR A 85 13.37 15.25 5.57
CA THR A 85 14.53 14.44 5.19
C THR A 85 15.26 15.03 3.99
N ARG A 86 14.55 15.45 2.96
CA ARG A 86 15.12 16.08 1.76
C ARG A 86 15.88 17.36 2.10
N LYS A 87 15.28 18.24 2.93
CA LYS A 87 15.95 19.48 3.39
C LYS A 87 17.20 19.18 4.22
N LEU A 88 17.13 18.17 5.10
CA LEU A 88 18.27 17.74 5.93
C LEU A 88 19.44 17.23 5.06
N LEU A 89 19.13 16.47 4.03
CA LEU A 89 20.11 15.93 3.08
C LEU A 89 20.59 16.95 2.03
N ARG A 90 20.08 18.18 2.07
CA ARG A 90 20.38 19.26 1.12
C ARG A 90 20.12 18.84 -0.34
N ILE A 91 18.95 18.27 -0.58
CA ILE A 91 18.45 17.89 -1.90
C ILE A 91 17.41 18.92 -2.32
N ASP A 92 17.39 19.32 -3.59
CA ASP A 92 16.42 20.27 -4.14
C ASP A 92 15.03 19.62 -4.36
N LYS A 93 14.03 20.41 -4.74
CA LYS A 93 12.66 19.91 -4.97
C LYS A 93 12.57 18.90 -6.15
N TYR A 94 13.55 18.86 -7.03
CA TYR A 94 13.63 17.94 -8.16
C TYR A 94 14.44 16.67 -7.87
N GLY A 95 14.92 16.49 -6.63
CA GLY A 95 15.64 15.30 -6.20
C GLY A 95 17.14 15.31 -6.49
N GLN A 96 17.73 16.50 -6.76
CA GLN A 96 19.17 16.63 -7.05
C GLN A 96 19.92 17.20 -5.83
N PRO A 97 21.18 16.73 -5.56
CA PRO A 97 22.00 17.31 -4.51
C PRO A 97 22.30 18.78 -4.79
N LEU A 98 22.09 19.67 -3.81
CA LEU A 98 22.37 21.12 -3.96
C LEU A 98 23.83 21.43 -4.26
N ALA A 99 24.76 20.53 -3.94
CA ALA A 99 26.18 20.68 -4.24
C ALA A 99 26.50 20.54 -5.74
N GLU A 100 25.62 19.90 -6.53
CA GLU A 100 25.78 19.70 -7.98
C GLU A 100 25.11 20.81 -8.81
N ILE A 101 24.25 21.60 -8.16
CA ILE A 101 23.54 22.72 -8.79
C ILE A 101 24.39 23.97 -8.61
N GLY A 102 25.22 24.31 -9.60
CA GLY A 102 26.07 25.50 -9.61
C GLY A 102 25.29 26.83 -9.52
N GLN A 103 25.94 27.97 -9.88
CA GLN A 103 25.39 29.33 -9.76
C GLN A 103 24.12 29.61 -10.62
N ASP A 104 23.75 28.74 -11.57
CA ASP A 104 22.62 28.90 -12.50
C ASP A 104 21.29 28.25 -12.04
N ARG A 105 21.04 28.29 -10.74
CA ARG A 105 19.85 27.65 -10.13
C ARG A 105 18.50 28.20 -10.66
N LYS A 106 18.42 29.48 -10.98
CA LYS A 106 17.19 30.10 -11.48
C LYS A 106 16.83 29.65 -12.90
N ASP A 107 17.83 29.52 -13.74
CA ASP A 107 17.64 29.07 -15.13
C ASP A 107 17.29 27.57 -15.18
N TYR A 108 17.91 26.76 -14.31
CA TYR A 108 17.55 25.35 -14.15
C TYR A 108 16.10 25.14 -13.68
N ASP A 109 15.63 25.89 -12.69
CA ASP A 109 14.25 25.85 -12.20
C ASP A 109 13.24 26.29 -13.28
N ASN A 110 13.58 27.27 -14.10
CA ASN A 110 12.74 27.74 -15.20
C ASN A 110 12.66 26.74 -16.36
N ILE A 111 13.80 26.19 -16.80
CA ILE A 111 13.84 25.18 -17.87
C ILE A 111 13.02 23.95 -17.47
N LYS A 112 13.23 23.45 -16.25
CA LYS A 112 12.51 22.27 -15.73
C LYS A 112 11.01 22.48 -15.57
N SER A 113 10.58 23.69 -15.21
CA SER A 113 9.15 24.02 -15.14
C SER A 113 8.49 24.15 -16.51
N LEU A 114 9.24 24.51 -17.55
CA LEU A 114 8.78 24.57 -18.94
C LEU A 114 8.65 23.16 -19.55
N GLU A 115 9.62 22.25 -19.30
CA GLU A 115 9.56 20.86 -19.78
C GLU A 115 8.32 20.10 -19.26
N ILE A 116 7.87 20.41 -18.02
CA ILE A 116 6.69 19.77 -17.42
C ILE A 116 5.36 20.25 -18.02
N SER A 117 5.33 21.49 -18.60
CA SER A 117 4.11 22.06 -19.15
C SER A 117 3.82 21.66 -20.62
N GLU A 118 4.76 21.03 -21.32
CA GLU A 118 4.61 20.69 -22.76
C GLU A 118 4.22 19.21 -23.02
N GLU A 119 4.26 18.31 -22.04
CA GLU A 119 3.88 16.91 -22.25
C GLU A 119 2.38 16.65 -21.97
N GLU A 120 1.59 16.64 -23.05
CA GLU A 120 0.21 16.12 -23.05
C GLU A 120 0.18 14.61 -22.79
N THR A 121 -0.79 14.19 -21.97
CA THR A 121 -1.03 12.82 -21.54
C THR A 121 -1.39 11.85 -22.67
N PRO A 122 -0.70 10.73 -22.86
CA PRO A 122 -1.25 9.59 -23.61
C PRO A 122 -1.75 8.48 -22.65
N ASP A 123 -3.03 8.17 -22.82
CA ASP A 123 -3.75 7.04 -22.20
C ASP A 123 -3.31 5.67 -22.75
N ALA A 124 -2.39 4.95 -22.15
CA ALA A 124 -2.17 3.60 -22.66
C ALA A 124 -1.78 2.47 -21.67
N LYS A 125 -1.31 2.77 -20.46
CA LYS A 125 -1.00 1.71 -19.47
C LYS A 125 -1.81 1.77 -18.16
N GLY A 126 -2.59 2.80 -17.93
CA GLY A 126 -3.49 2.94 -16.77
C GLY A 126 -4.73 2.04 -16.79
N SER A 127 -5.06 1.41 -17.93
CA SER A 127 -6.28 0.63 -18.11
C SER A 127 -6.27 -0.69 -17.31
N SER A 128 -5.12 -1.37 -17.18
CA SER A 128 -5.05 -2.67 -16.49
C SER A 128 -5.18 -2.52 -14.97
N GLY A 129 -4.49 -1.55 -14.38
CA GLY A 129 -4.59 -1.25 -12.94
C GLY A 129 -5.99 -0.80 -12.54
N LYS A 130 -6.61 0.11 -13.30
CA LYS A 130 -8.00 0.55 -13.06
C LYS A 130 -9.00 -0.61 -13.09
N LYS A 131 -8.88 -1.54 -14.04
CA LYS A 131 -9.75 -2.73 -14.12
C LYS A 131 -9.58 -3.64 -12.91
N MET A 132 -8.35 -3.82 -12.44
CA MET A 132 -8.06 -4.62 -11.24
C MET A 132 -8.67 -3.99 -9.99
N THR A 133 -8.49 -2.69 -9.78
CA THR A 133 -9.09 -1.96 -8.65
C THR A 133 -10.61 -2.02 -8.69
N ILE A 134 -11.23 -1.81 -9.86
CA ILE A 134 -12.70 -1.93 -10.02
C ILE A 134 -13.18 -3.35 -9.70
N ALA A 135 -12.46 -4.39 -10.15
CA ALA A 135 -12.82 -5.76 -9.84
C ALA A 135 -12.75 -6.02 -8.32
N ILE A 136 -11.69 -5.59 -7.65
CA ILE A 136 -11.54 -5.73 -6.19
C ILE A 136 -12.70 -5.02 -5.47
N LEU A 137 -13.00 -3.76 -5.82
CA LEU A 137 -14.14 -3.03 -5.24
C LEU A 137 -15.47 -3.75 -5.46
N ALA A 138 -15.71 -4.27 -6.68
CA ALA A 138 -16.92 -5.01 -6.98
C ALA A 138 -17.06 -6.28 -6.12
N PHE A 139 -15.96 -7.04 -5.94
CA PHE A 139 -15.97 -8.24 -5.10
C PHE A 139 -16.09 -7.94 -3.61
N VAL A 140 -15.58 -6.80 -3.11
CA VAL A 140 -15.86 -6.33 -1.74
C VAL A 140 -17.35 -6.06 -1.57
N VAL A 141 -17.95 -5.27 -2.48
CA VAL A 141 -19.38 -4.94 -2.42
C VAL A 141 -20.23 -6.21 -2.51
N LEU A 142 -19.92 -7.12 -3.44
CA LEU A 142 -20.60 -8.42 -3.54
C LEU A 142 -20.43 -9.23 -2.26
N GLY A 143 -19.24 -9.24 -1.65
CA GLY A 143 -18.99 -9.89 -0.36
C GLY A 143 -19.84 -9.29 0.75
N ILE A 144 -19.91 -7.94 0.86
CA ILE A 144 -20.74 -7.25 1.85
C ILE A 144 -22.22 -7.61 1.67
N LEU A 145 -22.73 -7.58 0.44
CA LEU A 145 -24.12 -7.96 0.16
C LEU A 145 -24.37 -9.43 0.49
N PHE A 146 -23.44 -10.32 0.12
CA PHE A 146 -23.52 -11.74 0.47
C PHE A 146 -23.55 -11.94 1.99
N GLY A 147 -22.65 -11.25 2.71
CA GLY A 147 -22.59 -11.29 4.17
C GLY A 147 -23.86 -10.81 4.84
N TYR A 148 -24.42 -9.70 4.36
CA TYR A 148 -25.62 -9.11 4.91
C TYR A 148 -26.87 -9.95 4.68
N PHE A 149 -27.08 -10.46 3.46
CA PHE A 149 -28.32 -11.15 3.09
C PHE A 149 -28.27 -12.68 3.29
N LEU A 150 -27.15 -13.33 2.97
CA LEU A 150 -27.09 -14.80 2.89
C LEU A 150 -26.50 -15.45 4.13
N ILE A 151 -25.56 -14.81 4.83
CA ILE A 151 -24.94 -15.44 6.01
C ILE A 151 -25.95 -15.73 7.12
N PRO A 152 -26.90 -14.83 7.45
CA PRO A 152 -27.94 -15.13 8.43
C PRO A 152 -28.86 -16.30 8.05
N LEU A 153 -28.98 -16.60 6.75
CA LEU A 153 -29.77 -17.72 6.24
C LEU A 153 -29.01 -19.05 6.21
N LEU A 154 -27.69 -18.99 5.98
CA LEU A 154 -26.84 -20.17 5.81
C LEU A 154 -26.25 -20.67 7.14
N PHE A 155 -26.01 -19.80 8.09
CA PHE A 155 -25.42 -20.12 9.38
C PHE A 155 -26.40 -19.78 10.50
N SER A 156 -26.84 -20.82 11.23
CA SER A 156 -27.69 -20.65 12.42
C SER A 156 -26.91 -20.07 13.61
N ASP A 157 -25.59 -20.22 13.61
CA ASP A 157 -24.68 -19.69 14.65
C ASP A 157 -23.60 -18.82 14.02
N TYR A 158 -23.60 -17.54 14.39
CA TYR A 158 -22.61 -16.56 13.91
C TYR A 158 -21.17 -16.92 14.27
N ARG A 159 -20.94 -17.56 15.44
CA ARG A 159 -19.60 -18.02 15.86
C ARG A 159 -19.01 -19.05 14.91
N SER A 160 -19.85 -19.97 14.41
CA SER A 160 -19.38 -20.97 13.44
C SER A 160 -18.94 -20.33 12.13
N PHE A 161 -19.69 -19.33 11.66
CA PHE A 161 -19.28 -18.54 10.50
C PHE A 161 -17.99 -17.74 10.74
N GLU A 162 -17.87 -17.07 11.90
CA GLU A 162 -16.68 -16.29 12.26
C GLU A 162 -15.41 -17.17 12.30
N THR A 163 -15.49 -18.35 12.92
CA THR A 163 -14.39 -19.31 12.95
C THR A 163 -14.04 -19.83 11.55
N PHE A 164 -15.03 -20.20 10.76
CA PHE A 164 -14.81 -20.68 9.40
C PHE A 164 -14.15 -19.62 8.52
N SER A 165 -14.70 -18.40 8.51
CA SER A 165 -14.19 -17.29 7.70
C SER A 165 -12.81 -16.82 8.19
N GLY A 166 -12.55 -16.83 9.51
CA GLY A 166 -11.22 -16.54 10.07
C GLY A 166 -10.18 -17.54 9.58
N ASN A 167 -10.45 -18.85 9.67
CA ASN A 167 -9.55 -19.88 9.18
C ASN A 167 -9.33 -19.78 7.65
N ALA A 168 -10.38 -19.46 6.89
CA ALA A 168 -10.28 -19.24 5.45
C ALA A 168 -9.37 -18.04 5.12
N LEU A 169 -9.45 -16.94 5.90
CA LEU A 169 -8.55 -15.80 5.74
C LEU A 169 -7.10 -16.16 6.06
N VAL A 170 -6.83 -16.87 7.17
CA VAL A 170 -5.47 -17.31 7.51
C VAL A 170 -4.86 -18.17 6.41
N PHE A 171 -5.61 -19.17 5.94
CA PHE A 171 -5.15 -20.05 4.86
C PHE A 171 -4.89 -19.27 3.57
N GLY A 172 -5.84 -18.44 3.18
CA GLY A 172 -5.71 -17.61 1.97
C GLY A 172 -4.56 -16.60 2.08
N LEU A 173 -4.32 -16.00 3.27
CA LEU A 173 -3.18 -15.13 3.53
C LEU A 173 -1.85 -15.88 3.41
N CYS A 174 -1.72 -17.06 4.00
CA CYS A 174 -0.52 -17.88 3.85
C CYS A 174 -0.23 -18.19 2.38
N PHE A 175 -1.28 -18.56 1.63
CA PHE A 175 -1.19 -18.81 0.20
C PHE A 175 -0.76 -17.54 -0.57
N LEU A 176 -1.44 -16.42 -0.33
CA LEU A 176 -1.11 -15.13 -0.95
C LEU A 176 0.34 -14.73 -0.68
N LEU A 177 0.76 -14.75 0.59
CA LEU A 177 2.10 -14.33 1.01
C LEU A 177 3.21 -15.22 0.47
N PHE A 178 2.95 -16.54 0.35
CA PHE A 178 3.87 -17.45 -0.33
C PHE A 178 4.09 -17.03 -1.79
N PHE A 179 3.01 -16.77 -2.55
CA PHE A 179 3.12 -16.40 -3.95
C PHE A 179 3.64 -14.98 -4.15
N VAL A 180 3.37 -14.04 -3.24
CA VAL A 180 4.03 -12.72 -3.19
C VAL A 180 5.55 -12.92 -3.02
N GLY A 181 5.96 -13.79 -2.11
CA GLY A 181 7.38 -14.16 -1.95
C GLY A 181 7.97 -14.72 -3.24
N VAL A 182 7.27 -15.65 -3.91
CA VAL A 182 7.70 -16.22 -5.20
C VAL A 182 7.87 -15.14 -6.25
N ASP A 183 6.92 -14.22 -6.40
CA ASP A 183 6.98 -13.12 -7.38
C ASP A 183 8.16 -12.20 -7.13
N LEU A 184 8.39 -11.79 -5.89
CA LEU A 184 9.57 -11.02 -5.47
C LEU A 184 10.89 -11.75 -5.76
N GLY A 185 10.92 -13.07 -5.56
CA GLY A 185 12.08 -13.91 -5.87
C GLY A 185 12.37 -14.04 -7.37
N LEU A 186 11.31 -14.16 -8.19
CA LEU A 186 11.38 -14.27 -9.65
C LEU A 186 11.86 -12.95 -10.29
N THR A 187 11.39 -11.81 -9.80
CA THR A 187 11.77 -10.49 -10.33
C THR A 187 13.22 -10.15 -10.01
N GLY A 188 13.70 -10.48 -8.81
CA GLY A 188 15.08 -10.24 -8.39
C GLY A 188 15.47 -8.77 -8.30
N THR A 189 14.53 -7.87 -8.49
CA THR A 189 14.74 -6.42 -8.52
C THR A 189 15.24 -5.86 -7.20
N ILE A 190 14.86 -6.47 -6.06
CA ILE A 190 15.23 -6.02 -4.71
C ILE A 190 16.76 -5.84 -4.57
N VAL A 191 17.52 -6.90 -4.83
CA VAL A 191 18.98 -6.90 -4.63
C VAL A 191 19.68 -5.97 -5.61
N HIS A 192 19.22 -5.93 -6.85
CA HIS A 192 19.80 -5.10 -7.89
C HIS A 192 19.55 -3.59 -7.63
N SER A 193 18.32 -3.23 -7.28
CA SER A 193 17.93 -1.85 -6.99
C SER A 193 18.62 -1.32 -5.73
N LEU A 194 18.75 -2.14 -4.68
CA LEU A 194 19.49 -1.77 -3.46
C LEU A 194 20.97 -1.53 -3.72
N LYS A 195 21.62 -2.35 -4.55
CA LYS A 195 23.04 -2.18 -4.89
C LYS A 195 23.32 -0.90 -5.69
N ASN A 196 22.39 -0.52 -6.57
CA ASN A 196 22.59 0.62 -7.48
C ASN A 196 22.14 1.96 -6.89
N ALA A 197 21.23 1.96 -5.90
CA ALA A 197 20.60 3.17 -5.38
C ALA A 197 21.45 4.05 -4.46
N GLY A 198 22.57 3.54 -3.96
CA GLY A 198 23.33 4.24 -2.92
C GLY A 198 22.58 4.37 -1.59
N PHE A 199 23.31 4.46 -0.48
CA PHE A 199 22.73 4.44 0.87
C PHE A 199 21.81 5.62 1.18
N ARG A 200 22.04 6.78 0.57
CA ARG A 200 21.22 8.00 0.80
C ARG A 200 19.77 7.87 0.35
N VAL A 201 19.51 7.09 -0.70
CA VAL A 201 18.16 6.88 -1.22
C VAL A 201 17.30 6.07 -0.25
N LEU A 202 17.91 5.14 0.51
CA LEU A 202 17.21 4.30 1.50
C LEU A 202 16.67 5.07 2.70
N ILE A 203 17.15 6.28 2.96
CA ILE A 203 16.66 7.12 4.06
C ILE A 203 15.21 7.55 3.80
N PHE A 204 14.82 7.79 2.54
CA PHE A 204 13.47 8.24 2.19
C PHE A 204 12.37 7.19 2.46
N PRO A 205 12.50 5.92 2.07
CA PRO A 205 11.57 4.88 2.48
C PRO A 205 11.36 4.80 4.00
N VAL A 206 12.45 4.90 4.78
CA VAL A 206 12.37 4.91 6.25
C VAL A 206 11.62 6.14 6.75
N ALA A 207 11.90 7.32 6.18
CA ALA A 207 11.20 8.56 6.53
C ALA A 207 9.68 8.46 6.25
N VAL A 208 9.30 7.86 5.12
CA VAL A 208 7.87 7.64 4.79
C VAL A 208 7.21 6.70 5.80
N VAL A 209 7.87 5.60 6.19
CA VAL A 209 7.36 4.68 7.21
C VAL A 209 7.15 5.42 8.53
N LEU A 210 8.16 6.15 9.01
CA LEU A 210 8.07 6.90 10.26
C LEU A 210 6.99 7.99 10.19
N GLY A 211 6.95 8.78 9.13
CA GLY A 211 5.93 9.82 8.93
C GLY A 211 4.51 9.27 8.90
N THR A 212 4.31 8.13 8.24
CA THR A 212 3.02 7.41 8.22
C THR A 212 2.62 6.96 9.63
N LEU A 213 3.52 6.32 10.38
CA LEU A 213 3.21 5.80 11.71
C LEU A 213 2.95 6.92 12.73
N VAL A 214 3.73 8.01 12.68
CA VAL A 214 3.48 9.19 13.54
C VAL A 214 2.12 9.80 13.21
N ALA A 215 1.79 9.97 11.93
CA ALA A 215 0.48 10.49 11.52
C ALA A 215 -0.67 9.55 11.95
N ALA A 216 -0.50 8.24 11.80
CA ALA A 216 -1.48 7.26 12.26
C ALA A 216 -1.68 7.30 13.79
N PHE A 217 -0.58 7.43 14.55
CA PHE A 217 -0.64 7.64 16.00
C PHE A 217 -1.46 8.88 16.36
N LEU A 218 -1.24 10.00 15.68
CA LEU A 218 -2.01 11.24 15.89
C LEU A 218 -3.49 11.05 15.55
N CYS A 219 -3.82 10.28 14.50
CA CYS A 219 -5.20 9.95 14.18
C CYS A 219 -5.89 9.18 15.30
N GLY A 220 -5.20 8.23 15.94
CA GLY A 220 -5.74 7.47 17.07
C GLY A 220 -5.97 8.29 18.35
N LEU A 221 -5.41 9.53 18.45
CA LEU A 221 -5.74 10.47 19.54
C LEU A 221 -7.06 11.21 19.29
N VAL A 222 -7.52 11.26 18.04
CA VAL A 222 -8.67 12.09 17.62
C VAL A 222 -9.88 11.22 17.28
N LEU A 223 -9.65 10.07 16.64
CA LEU A 223 -10.70 9.18 16.18
C LEU A 223 -11.19 8.22 17.28
N PRO A 224 -12.44 7.74 17.21
CA PRO A 224 -13.00 6.80 18.18
C PRO A 224 -12.51 5.35 17.96
N ILE A 225 -11.20 5.19 17.76
CA ILE A 225 -10.52 3.90 17.59
C ILE A 225 -9.33 3.82 18.54
N SER A 226 -8.93 2.61 18.92
CA SER A 226 -7.76 2.44 19.79
C SER A 226 -6.46 2.80 19.08
N GLN A 227 -5.43 3.15 19.86
CA GLN A 227 -4.11 3.51 19.31
C GLN A 227 -3.50 2.38 18.46
N LYS A 228 -3.66 1.14 18.88
CA LYS A 228 -3.17 -0.02 18.13
C LYS A 228 -3.92 -0.22 16.81
N GLU A 229 -5.23 0.04 16.78
CA GLU A 229 -6.01 -0.02 15.55
C GLU A 229 -5.58 1.08 14.58
N ALA A 230 -5.43 2.33 15.05
CA ALA A 230 -4.95 3.44 14.23
C ALA A 230 -3.57 3.17 13.64
N LEU A 231 -2.64 2.68 14.47
CA LEU A 231 -1.29 2.32 14.03
C LEU A 231 -1.30 1.14 13.05
N ALA A 232 -2.13 0.11 13.28
CA ALA A 232 -2.24 -1.03 12.38
C ALA A 232 -2.83 -0.62 11.01
N ILE A 233 -3.83 0.27 11.00
CA ILE A 233 -4.40 0.85 9.78
C ILE A 233 -3.30 1.60 8.99
N GLY A 234 -2.56 2.48 9.65
CA GLY A 234 -1.45 3.22 9.04
C GLY A 234 -0.32 2.33 8.57
N ALA A 235 0.02 1.28 9.34
CA ALA A 235 1.03 0.29 8.98
C ALA A 235 0.66 -0.56 7.75
N GLY A 236 -0.55 -0.42 7.23
CA GLY A 236 -0.97 -0.97 5.94
C GLY A 236 -0.30 -0.28 4.74
N PHE A 237 0.21 0.94 4.91
CA PHE A 237 0.96 1.71 3.92
C PHE A 237 0.32 1.76 2.51
N GLY A 238 -1.00 1.66 2.39
CA GLY A 238 -1.71 1.61 1.10
C GLY A 238 -1.97 0.19 0.57
N TRP A 239 -1.61 -0.86 1.31
CA TRP A 239 -1.86 -2.24 0.88
C TRP A 239 -3.25 -2.73 1.30
N TYR A 240 -4.27 -2.28 0.57
CA TYR A 240 -5.68 -2.58 0.86
C TYR A 240 -6.09 -4.05 0.66
N THR A 241 -5.27 -4.87 0.01
CA THR A 241 -5.53 -6.30 -0.17
C THR A 241 -4.88 -7.20 0.88
N LEU A 242 -4.06 -6.65 1.78
CA LEU A 242 -3.40 -7.41 2.84
C LEU A 242 -3.75 -6.87 4.23
N ALA A 243 -3.46 -5.60 4.50
CA ALA A 243 -3.59 -5.03 5.84
C ALA A 243 -5.00 -5.17 6.45
N PRO A 244 -6.10 -4.84 5.73
CA PRO A 244 -7.45 -5.00 6.27
C PRO A 244 -7.80 -6.45 6.60
N ILE A 245 -7.30 -7.39 5.80
CA ILE A 245 -7.56 -8.83 5.99
C ILE A 245 -6.90 -9.29 7.29
N VAL A 246 -5.63 -8.91 7.50
CA VAL A 246 -4.89 -9.24 8.74
C VAL A 246 -5.57 -8.64 9.97
N ILE A 247 -6.01 -7.37 9.91
CA ILE A 247 -6.71 -6.70 11.01
C ILE A 247 -8.05 -7.39 11.31
N THR A 248 -8.82 -7.72 10.25
CA THR A 248 -10.13 -8.39 10.38
C THR A 248 -9.98 -9.82 10.91
N GLU A 249 -8.94 -10.54 10.51
CA GLU A 249 -8.66 -11.89 10.99
C GLU A 249 -8.38 -11.91 12.51
N GLN A 250 -7.71 -10.88 13.02
CA GLN A 250 -7.46 -10.70 14.46
C GLN A 250 -8.72 -10.28 15.27
N GLY A 251 -9.88 -10.20 14.64
CA GLY A 251 -11.17 -9.87 15.26
C GLY A 251 -11.55 -8.38 15.21
N TYR A 252 -10.69 -7.51 14.69
CA TYR A 252 -10.95 -6.06 14.60
C TYR A 252 -11.67 -5.69 13.30
N VAL A 253 -12.91 -6.16 13.13
CA VAL A 253 -13.66 -6.04 11.86
C VAL A 253 -13.90 -4.58 11.47
N MET A 254 -14.24 -3.71 12.44
CA MET A 254 -14.43 -2.27 12.22
C MET A 254 -13.13 -1.61 11.74
N ALA A 255 -12.02 -1.84 12.42
CA ALA A 255 -10.70 -1.31 12.03
C ALA A 255 -10.26 -1.89 10.67
N GLY A 256 -10.60 -3.14 10.36
CA GLY A 256 -10.40 -3.74 9.04
C GLY A 256 -11.15 -3.00 7.94
N ALA A 257 -12.41 -2.61 8.20
CA ALA A 257 -13.20 -1.82 7.26
C ALA A 257 -12.60 -0.42 7.02
N ILE A 258 -12.22 0.28 8.10
CA ILE A 258 -11.53 1.58 8.00
C ILE A 258 -10.21 1.43 7.24
N SER A 259 -9.43 0.39 7.54
CA SER A 259 -8.16 0.09 6.87
C SER A 259 -8.35 -0.13 5.37
N PHE A 260 -9.37 -0.88 4.96
CA PHE A 260 -9.66 -1.11 3.56
C PHE A 260 -9.94 0.20 2.82
N MET A 261 -10.86 1.01 3.34
CA MET A 261 -11.22 2.29 2.73
C MET A 261 -10.04 3.27 2.72
N HIS A 262 -9.31 3.41 3.85
CA HIS A 262 -8.13 4.25 3.94
C HIS A 262 -7.07 3.88 2.89
N ASN A 263 -6.71 2.60 2.80
CA ASN A 263 -5.63 2.17 1.92
C ASN A 263 -6.00 2.34 0.43
N ILE A 264 -7.26 2.11 0.04
CA ILE A 264 -7.75 2.43 -1.32
C ILE A 264 -7.73 3.94 -1.58
N MET A 265 -8.24 4.74 -0.63
CA MET A 265 -8.24 6.20 -0.77
C MET A 265 -6.83 6.76 -0.87
N ARG A 266 -5.85 6.15 -0.19
CA ARG A 266 -4.44 6.53 -0.27
C ARG A 266 -3.87 6.28 -1.67
N GLU A 267 -4.15 5.14 -2.28
CA GLU A 267 -3.71 4.83 -3.65
C GLU A 267 -4.37 5.78 -4.66
N LEU A 268 -5.71 5.88 -4.63
CA LEU A 268 -6.46 6.75 -5.55
C LEU A 268 -6.10 8.23 -5.35
N GLY A 269 -6.01 8.67 -4.09
CA GLY A 269 -5.58 10.02 -3.73
C GLY A 269 -4.15 10.29 -4.17
N GLY A 270 -3.26 9.30 -4.04
CA GLY A 270 -1.90 9.36 -4.56
C GLY A 270 -1.88 9.62 -6.05
N ILE A 271 -2.62 8.85 -6.85
CA ILE A 271 -2.71 9.02 -8.30
C ILE A 271 -3.15 10.45 -8.68
N VAL A 272 -4.14 10.99 -7.98
CA VAL A 272 -4.66 12.35 -8.25
C VAL A 272 -3.70 13.44 -7.80
N LEU A 273 -3.03 13.26 -6.64
CA LEU A 273 -2.22 14.29 -6.01
C LEU A 273 -0.75 14.28 -6.46
N ILE A 274 -0.22 13.19 -7.05
CA ILE A 274 1.17 13.10 -7.52
C ILE A 274 1.54 14.30 -8.40
N PRO A 275 0.81 14.67 -9.47
CA PRO A 275 1.20 15.80 -10.31
C PRO A 275 1.20 17.14 -9.55
N VAL A 276 0.23 17.32 -8.64
CA VAL A 276 0.09 18.55 -7.85
C VAL A 276 1.22 18.70 -6.85
N VAL A 277 1.55 17.62 -6.12
CA VAL A 277 2.62 17.63 -5.11
C VAL A 277 3.99 17.72 -5.78
N ALA A 278 4.18 17.06 -6.92
CA ALA A 278 5.41 17.16 -7.70
C ALA A 278 5.73 18.61 -8.09
N GLN A 279 4.75 19.35 -8.61
CA GLN A 279 4.94 20.73 -9.02
C GLN A 279 5.11 21.70 -7.84
N LYS A 280 4.29 21.56 -6.79
CA LYS A 280 4.21 22.55 -5.70
C LYS A 280 5.18 22.28 -4.56
N ILE A 281 5.47 21.01 -4.23
CA ILE A 281 6.23 20.63 -3.02
C ILE A 281 7.56 20.00 -3.41
N GLY A 282 7.54 18.90 -4.14
CA GLY A 282 8.74 18.23 -4.61
C GLY A 282 8.48 16.83 -5.17
N TYR A 283 9.44 16.35 -5.91
CA TYR A 283 9.36 15.10 -6.66
C TYR A 283 9.39 13.86 -5.76
N ILE A 284 10.28 13.83 -4.77
CA ILE A 284 10.39 12.69 -3.85
C ILE A 284 9.17 12.66 -2.92
N GLU A 285 8.66 13.83 -2.53
CA GLU A 285 7.44 13.98 -1.74
C GLU A 285 6.23 13.39 -2.47
N SER A 286 6.12 13.62 -3.78
CA SER A 286 5.02 13.07 -4.56
C SER A 286 5.07 11.54 -4.63
N ALA A 287 6.27 10.95 -4.69
CA ALA A 287 6.46 9.50 -4.67
C ALA A 287 6.06 8.85 -3.34
N SER A 288 5.97 9.61 -2.24
CA SER A 288 5.57 9.10 -0.91
C SER A 288 4.06 8.93 -0.73
N LEU A 289 3.25 9.56 -1.60
CA LEU A 289 1.79 9.61 -1.44
C LEU A 289 1.11 8.24 -1.51
N PRO A 290 1.32 7.44 -2.59
CA PRO A 290 0.52 6.24 -2.83
C PRO A 290 0.91 5.05 -1.95
N GLY A 291 1.97 5.18 -1.16
CA GLY A 291 2.41 4.07 -0.32
C GLY A 291 3.01 2.91 -1.11
N VAL A 292 2.53 1.69 -0.87
CA VAL A 292 3.02 0.48 -1.57
C VAL A 292 2.85 0.59 -3.08
N ALA A 293 1.77 1.20 -3.57
CA ALA A 293 1.52 1.39 -5.01
C ALA A 293 2.58 2.28 -5.72
N ALA A 294 3.47 2.91 -4.96
CA ALA A 294 4.60 3.66 -5.49
C ALA A 294 5.61 2.80 -6.28
N MET A 295 5.65 1.47 -6.03
CA MET A 295 6.60 0.58 -6.70
C MET A 295 6.10 -0.05 -8.00
N ASP A 296 4.81 0.11 -8.34
CA ASP A 296 4.16 -0.54 -9.48
C ASP A 296 3.18 0.38 -10.23
N VAL A 297 1.95 0.50 -9.75
CA VAL A 297 0.85 1.21 -10.45
C VAL A 297 1.18 2.69 -10.68
N CYS A 298 1.88 3.34 -9.75
CA CYS A 298 2.20 4.76 -9.81
C CYS A 298 3.52 5.08 -10.53
N ILE A 299 4.35 4.09 -10.87
CA ILE A 299 5.64 4.32 -11.55
C ILE A 299 5.49 5.14 -12.84
N PRO A 300 4.58 4.79 -13.79
CA PRO A 300 4.45 5.55 -15.01
C PRO A 300 4.01 7.00 -14.78
N LEU A 301 3.24 7.24 -13.72
CA LEU A 301 2.79 8.57 -13.35
C LEU A 301 3.91 9.39 -12.71
N ILE A 302 4.71 8.77 -11.84
CA ILE A 302 5.89 9.40 -11.23
C ILE A 302 6.93 9.76 -12.29
N GLU A 303 7.19 8.87 -13.24
CA GLU A 303 8.11 9.11 -14.35
C GLU A 303 7.71 10.35 -15.16
N ARG A 304 6.42 10.47 -15.47
CA ARG A 304 5.88 11.61 -16.23
C ARG A 304 5.80 12.89 -15.42
N ALA A 305 5.31 12.81 -14.18
CA ALA A 305 5.10 14.00 -13.34
C ALA A 305 6.39 14.55 -12.74
N CYS A 306 7.44 13.73 -12.65
CA CYS A 306 8.70 14.09 -12.01
C CYS A 306 9.89 13.95 -12.94
N SER A 307 10.48 12.76 -12.97
CA SER A 307 11.56 12.37 -13.88
C SER A 307 11.89 10.88 -13.69
N GLU A 308 12.57 10.28 -14.66
CA GLU A 308 13.06 8.90 -14.61
C GLU A 308 13.94 8.63 -13.37
N LYS A 309 14.73 9.61 -12.93
CA LYS A 309 15.57 9.48 -11.73
C LYS A 309 14.77 9.27 -10.44
N ILE A 310 13.54 9.77 -10.37
CA ILE A 310 12.68 9.64 -9.19
C ILE A 310 12.01 8.28 -9.11
N VAL A 311 11.91 7.56 -10.21
CA VAL A 311 11.36 6.20 -10.25
C VAL A 311 12.05 5.27 -9.26
N ILE A 312 13.38 5.41 -9.06
CA ILE A 312 14.10 4.59 -8.09
C ILE A 312 13.67 4.89 -6.64
N TYR A 313 13.44 6.17 -6.30
CA TYR A 313 12.91 6.55 -4.98
C TYR A 313 11.52 5.97 -4.77
N SER A 314 10.64 6.13 -5.76
CA SER A 314 9.28 5.59 -5.75
C SER A 314 9.28 4.08 -5.56
N PHE A 315 10.06 3.37 -6.36
CA PHE A 315 10.20 1.93 -6.27
C PHE A 315 10.67 1.47 -4.88
N LEU A 316 11.72 2.09 -4.33
CA LEU A 316 12.27 1.72 -3.02
C LEU A 316 11.32 2.07 -1.86
N ILE A 317 10.54 3.17 -1.97
CA ILE A 317 9.50 3.50 -0.99
C ILE A 317 8.46 2.39 -0.95
N GLY A 318 7.87 2.01 -2.09
CA GLY A 318 6.88 0.96 -2.14
C GLY A 318 7.44 -0.41 -1.74
N LEU A 319 8.66 -0.72 -2.17
CA LEU A 319 9.34 -1.98 -1.86
C LEU A 319 9.59 -2.16 -0.35
N LEU A 320 10.13 -1.14 0.33
CA LEU A 320 10.34 -1.23 1.78
C LEU A 320 9.01 -1.38 2.51
N GLN A 321 8.01 -0.61 2.12
CA GLN A 321 6.69 -0.68 2.73
C GLN A 321 6.04 -2.05 2.52
N SER A 322 6.12 -2.63 1.32
CA SER A 322 5.59 -3.98 1.06
C SER A 322 6.31 -5.06 1.88
N ALA A 323 7.61 -4.90 2.12
CA ALA A 323 8.36 -5.81 2.98
C ALA A 323 7.97 -5.68 4.46
N VAL A 324 7.59 -4.49 4.89
CA VAL A 324 7.28 -4.16 6.29
C VAL A 324 5.84 -4.51 6.68
N VAL A 325 4.86 -4.33 5.78
CA VAL A 325 3.42 -4.57 6.06
C VAL A 325 3.13 -5.92 6.69
N PRO A 326 3.60 -7.07 6.15
CA PRO A 326 3.29 -8.38 6.69
C PRO A 326 3.81 -8.62 8.11
N ALA A 327 4.78 -7.79 8.55
CA ALA A 327 5.31 -7.82 9.89
C ALA A 327 4.61 -6.84 10.82
N PHE A 328 4.51 -5.59 10.38
CA PHE A 328 4.08 -4.50 11.25
C PHE A 328 2.60 -4.57 11.56
N VAL A 329 1.75 -4.89 10.59
CA VAL A 329 0.31 -4.96 10.83
C VAL A 329 -0.04 -6.02 11.87
N PRO A 330 0.39 -7.30 11.76
CA PRO A 330 0.10 -8.29 12.79
C PRO A 330 0.76 -7.97 14.14
N LEU A 331 1.98 -7.42 14.13
CA LEU A 331 2.69 -7.04 15.35
C LEU A 331 1.92 -5.97 16.10
N VAL A 332 1.58 -4.88 15.45
CA VAL A 332 0.94 -3.71 16.07
C VAL A 332 -0.46 -4.02 16.57
N ILE A 333 -1.26 -4.77 15.81
CA ILE A 333 -2.63 -5.09 16.20
C ILE A 333 -2.67 -6.12 17.36
N SER A 334 -1.60 -6.90 17.56
CA SER A 334 -1.49 -7.88 18.63
C SER A 334 -1.01 -7.30 19.98
N LEU A 335 -0.51 -6.03 19.99
CA LEU A 335 -0.12 -5.30 21.19
C LEU A 335 -1.36 -4.87 21.99
#